data_917102859840a24e23a02d297a2bcc59
#
_entry.id   917102859840a24e23a02d297a2bcc59
#
_cell.length_a   1.000
_cell.length_b   1.000
_cell.length_c   1.000
_cell.angle_alpha   90.00
_cell.angle_beta   90.00
_cell.angle_gamma   90.00
#
_symmetry.space_group_name_H-M   'P 1'
#
loop_
_entity.id
_entity.type
_entity.pdbx_description
1 polymer ?
#
loop_
_entity_poly.entity_id
_entity_poly.type
_entity_poly.pdbx_seq_one_letter_code
_entity_poly.pdbx_strand_id
1 'polypeptide(L)'
;MSIKTQLRRRPAADDTHLPASLPPLLRRLYALRGVQAEQELERGVKGMLPWQQLDGIDDAVSLLQQALADGRRIMVVGDFDADGATSTALTVLALRSMGGAAVDYLVPNRFEDGYGLSPEVVEQAAARGAELIVTVDNGISSHAGVDVAHAKGMQVLVTDHHLPGETLPAAEAIVNPNLRGCAFPSKSLAGVGVAFYLMLALRARLRDSGWFEQRALAMPNLAELLDLVALGTVADVVPLDANNRILVYQGLNRIRAGKCRPGIRALLEVANRDARQLAANDLGFALGPRLNAAGRLDDMSIGVALLLSDDIAQARMLANDLDALNQTRREIEQGMQVEALQLCDQLERTSTELPYGLAMYHPEWHQGVVGILASRIKERFHRPVIAFAPAGDGILKGSGRSVPGLHMRDALERLDMLNPGLMMKFGGHAMAAGLSLEEAKFDEFRQRFGELVGEWLDPAMLEGVIWSDGELAMQELSLATAELLREGGPWGQAFPEPTFDGKFRILQQRLVGEKHLKLMVEPLGGGPLLDGIAFNVDTTLWPDSSVREVELAYKLDVNEFRGNRNVQLLIQHLWPR
;
A
#
# COMPACT_ATOMS: atom_id res chain seq x y z
N MET A 1 -7.90 -19.12 21.76
CA MET A 1 -9.33 -19.03 21.35
C MET A 1 -9.41 -18.53 19.91
N SER A 2 -10.19 -19.16 19.06
CA SER A 2 -10.50 -18.64 17.71
C SER A 2 -11.36 -17.38 17.88
N ILE A 3 -10.94 -16.26 17.26
CA ILE A 3 -11.75 -15.03 17.26
C ILE A 3 -13.13 -15.35 16.66
N LYS A 4 -14.20 -14.93 17.33
CA LYS A 4 -15.53 -14.95 16.72
C LYS A 4 -15.56 -13.95 15.56
N THR A 5 -15.34 -14.43 14.36
CA THR A 5 -15.52 -13.63 13.16
C THR A 5 -17.00 -13.59 12.81
N GLN A 6 -17.56 -12.38 12.69
CA GLN A 6 -18.96 -12.17 12.34
C GLN A 6 -19.09 -11.80 10.85
N LEU A 7 -20.11 -12.35 10.22
CA LEU A 7 -20.55 -11.91 8.90
C LEU A 7 -21.52 -10.74 9.06
N ARG A 8 -21.25 -9.63 8.40
CA ARG A 8 -22.18 -8.48 8.32
C ARG A 8 -22.38 -8.08 6.87
N ARG A 9 -23.61 -7.96 6.44
CA ARG A 9 -23.93 -7.41 5.12
C ARG A 9 -23.87 -5.89 5.16
N ARG A 10 -23.30 -5.28 4.10
CA ARG A 10 -23.32 -3.83 3.94
C ARG A 10 -24.76 -3.35 3.91
N PRO A 11 -25.07 -2.20 4.51
CA PRO A 11 -26.39 -1.59 4.39
C PRO A 11 -26.76 -1.38 2.93
N ALA A 12 -28.03 -1.60 2.58
CA ALA A 12 -28.51 -1.35 1.23
C ALA A 12 -28.27 0.12 0.85
N ALA A 13 -27.78 0.36 -0.36
CA ALA A 13 -27.58 1.68 -0.92
C ALA A 13 -28.53 1.91 -2.10
N ASP A 14 -28.99 3.15 -2.26
CA ASP A 14 -29.76 3.54 -3.43
C ASP A 14 -28.83 3.60 -4.65
N ASP A 15 -29.14 2.85 -5.69
CA ASP A 15 -28.40 2.77 -6.94
C ASP A 15 -29.11 3.44 -8.12
N THR A 16 -30.26 4.07 -7.89
CA THR A 16 -31.12 4.67 -8.93
C THR A 16 -30.49 5.88 -9.62
N HIS A 17 -29.52 6.53 -8.95
CA HIS A 17 -28.77 7.67 -9.48
C HIS A 17 -27.63 7.25 -10.44
N LEU A 18 -27.30 5.96 -10.49
CA LEU A 18 -26.29 5.44 -11.41
C LEU A 18 -26.92 5.01 -12.75
N PRO A 19 -26.15 5.04 -13.87
CA PRO A 19 -26.68 4.72 -15.19
C PRO A 19 -27.36 3.37 -15.27
N ALA A 20 -28.56 3.34 -15.85
CA ALA A 20 -29.29 2.09 -16.09
C ALA A 20 -28.59 1.16 -17.12
N SER A 21 -27.65 1.69 -17.89
CA SER A 21 -26.79 0.93 -18.82
C SER A 21 -25.75 0.04 -18.11
N LEU A 22 -25.46 0.31 -16.83
CA LEU A 22 -24.57 -0.54 -16.05
C LEU A 22 -25.25 -1.88 -15.75
N PRO A 23 -24.50 -3.00 -15.77
CA PRO A 23 -25.01 -4.27 -15.27
C PRO A 23 -25.54 -4.11 -13.84
N PRO A 24 -26.74 -4.66 -13.53
CA PRO A 24 -27.39 -4.43 -12.23
C PRO A 24 -26.51 -4.78 -11.04
N LEU A 25 -25.72 -5.85 -11.14
CA LEU A 25 -24.76 -6.23 -10.10
C LEU A 25 -23.70 -5.15 -9.86
N LEU A 26 -23.06 -4.63 -10.91
CA LEU A 26 -22.05 -3.57 -10.77
C LEU A 26 -22.64 -2.27 -10.24
N ARG A 27 -23.87 -1.91 -10.68
CA ARG A 27 -24.57 -0.73 -10.20
C ARG A 27 -24.80 -0.80 -8.70
N ARG A 28 -25.31 -1.94 -8.19
CA ARG A 28 -25.45 -2.22 -6.76
C ARG A 28 -24.10 -2.12 -6.03
N LEU A 29 -23.05 -2.75 -6.55
CA LEU A 29 -21.74 -2.78 -5.92
C LEU A 29 -21.07 -1.40 -5.85
N TYR A 30 -21.22 -0.57 -6.87
CA TYR A 30 -20.70 0.80 -6.86
C TYR A 30 -21.45 1.69 -5.88
N ALA A 31 -22.77 1.58 -5.81
CA ALA A 31 -23.56 2.29 -4.79
C ALA A 31 -23.14 1.90 -3.37
N LEU A 32 -22.92 0.60 -3.10
CA LEU A 32 -22.40 0.10 -1.81
C LEU A 32 -21.00 0.63 -1.46
N ARG A 33 -20.25 1.16 -2.43
CA ARG A 33 -18.92 1.78 -2.27
C ARG A 33 -18.99 3.30 -2.26
N GLY A 34 -20.20 3.86 -2.20
CA GLY A 34 -20.41 5.29 -2.08
C GLY A 34 -20.26 6.08 -3.38
N VAL A 35 -20.25 5.42 -4.54
CA VAL A 35 -20.28 6.12 -5.84
C VAL A 35 -21.61 6.87 -5.97
N GLN A 36 -21.54 8.19 -6.18
CA GLN A 36 -22.70 9.08 -6.22
C GLN A 36 -23.06 9.54 -7.64
N ALA A 37 -22.14 9.46 -8.59
CA ALA A 37 -22.33 9.96 -9.93
C ALA A 37 -21.58 9.14 -10.98
N GLU A 38 -22.11 9.13 -12.22
CA GLU A 38 -21.50 8.45 -13.37
C GLU A 38 -20.05 8.90 -13.61
N GLN A 39 -19.77 10.18 -13.40
CA GLN A 39 -18.43 10.76 -13.59
C GLN A 39 -17.36 10.09 -12.72
N GLU A 40 -17.74 9.58 -11.55
CA GLU A 40 -16.81 8.85 -10.68
C GLU A 40 -16.45 7.47 -11.23
N LEU A 41 -17.15 6.98 -12.23
CA LEU A 41 -16.88 5.73 -12.95
C LEU A 41 -16.07 5.94 -14.23
N GLU A 42 -15.73 7.21 -14.56
CA GLU A 42 -14.86 7.51 -15.69
C GLU A 42 -13.49 6.84 -15.50
N ARG A 43 -13.01 6.23 -16.57
CA ARG A 43 -11.72 5.52 -16.59
C ARG A 43 -10.73 6.12 -17.58
N GLY A 44 -11.18 7.05 -18.39
CA GLY A 44 -10.37 7.77 -19.36
C GLY A 44 -9.55 8.87 -18.70
N VAL A 45 -8.38 9.17 -19.24
CA VAL A 45 -7.50 10.25 -18.75
C VAL A 45 -8.17 11.64 -18.76
N LYS A 46 -9.25 11.78 -19.51
CA LYS A 46 -10.06 13.03 -19.52
C LYS A 46 -10.78 13.30 -18.19
N GLY A 47 -11.03 12.25 -17.40
CA GLY A 47 -11.63 12.34 -16.07
C GLY A 47 -10.64 12.69 -14.96
N MET A 48 -9.34 12.76 -15.26
CA MET A 48 -8.33 13.16 -14.28
C MET A 48 -8.57 14.57 -13.81
N LEU A 49 -8.33 14.82 -12.51
CA LEU A 49 -8.42 16.14 -11.92
C LEU A 49 -7.40 17.11 -12.56
N PRO A 50 -7.72 18.39 -12.68
CA PRO A 50 -6.81 19.39 -13.24
C PRO A 50 -5.67 19.67 -12.25
N TRP A 51 -4.41 19.54 -12.70
CA TRP A 51 -3.22 19.82 -11.88
C TRP A 51 -3.15 21.24 -11.34
N GLN A 52 -3.82 22.19 -11.99
CA GLN A 52 -3.87 23.61 -11.58
C GLN A 52 -4.49 23.81 -10.19
N GLN A 53 -5.18 22.81 -9.65
CA GLN A 53 -5.78 22.85 -8.32
C GLN A 53 -4.81 22.39 -7.20
N LEU A 54 -3.61 21.90 -7.55
CA LEU A 54 -2.58 21.60 -6.57
C LEU A 54 -1.86 22.87 -6.15
N ASP A 55 -1.95 23.21 -4.87
CA ASP A 55 -1.23 24.37 -4.34
C ASP A 55 0.28 24.17 -4.49
N GLY A 56 1.01 25.29 -4.74
CA GLY A 56 2.46 25.28 -4.93
C GLY A 56 2.94 24.74 -6.28
N ILE A 57 2.05 24.25 -7.16
CA ILE A 57 2.43 23.63 -8.43
C ILE A 57 3.11 24.64 -9.39
N ASP A 58 2.65 25.88 -9.42
CA ASP A 58 3.20 26.90 -10.31
C ASP A 58 4.61 27.33 -9.89
N ASP A 59 4.87 27.46 -8.59
CA ASP A 59 6.19 27.76 -8.04
C ASP A 59 7.15 26.60 -8.29
N ALA A 60 6.69 25.36 -8.07
CA ALA A 60 7.44 24.14 -8.33
C ALA A 60 7.84 24.01 -9.81
N VAL A 61 6.89 24.25 -10.72
CA VAL A 61 7.13 24.24 -12.17
C VAL A 61 8.11 25.32 -12.58
N SER A 62 7.99 26.53 -12.03
CA SER A 62 8.89 27.66 -12.32
C SER A 62 10.33 27.34 -11.87
N LEU A 63 10.49 26.76 -10.68
CA LEU A 63 11.77 26.32 -10.14
C LEU A 63 12.42 25.24 -11.01
N LEU A 64 11.66 24.22 -11.41
CA LEU A 64 12.14 23.15 -12.30
C LEU A 64 12.48 23.66 -13.70
N GLN A 65 11.65 24.53 -14.30
CA GLN A 65 11.93 25.13 -15.59
C GLN A 65 13.24 25.92 -15.56
N GLN A 66 13.47 26.72 -14.51
CA GLN A 66 14.70 27.46 -14.32
C GLN A 66 15.91 26.54 -14.15
N ALA A 67 15.78 25.50 -13.32
CA ALA A 67 16.84 24.51 -13.12
C ALA A 67 17.24 23.79 -14.42
N LEU A 68 16.25 23.42 -15.24
CA LEU A 68 16.50 22.83 -16.57
C LEU A 68 17.15 23.83 -17.52
N ALA A 69 16.75 25.10 -17.49
CA ALA A 69 17.31 26.16 -18.34
C ALA A 69 18.77 26.43 -18.00
N ASP A 70 19.11 26.47 -16.72
CA ASP A 70 20.45 26.71 -16.22
C ASP A 70 21.36 25.46 -16.28
N GLY A 71 20.79 24.28 -16.60
CA GLY A 71 21.54 23.01 -16.59
C GLY A 71 21.97 22.57 -15.19
N ARG A 72 21.23 22.94 -14.15
CA ARG A 72 21.55 22.63 -12.76
C ARG A 72 21.54 21.14 -12.50
N ARG A 73 22.35 20.71 -11.55
CA ARG A 73 22.33 19.34 -11.06
C ARG A 73 21.17 19.13 -10.11
N ILE A 74 20.18 18.35 -10.57
CA ILE A 74 18.97 18.01 -9.83
C ILE A 74 19.16 16.67 -9.16
N MET A 75 18.96 16.62 -7.83
CA MET A 75 19.01 15.41 -7.02
C MET A 75 17.59 15.05 -6.57
N VAL A 76 17.05 13.96 -7.08
CA VAL A 76 15.75 13.41 -6.64
C VAL A 76 15.98 12.56 -5.40
N VAL A 77 15.36 12.92 -4.27
CA VAL A 77 15.46 12.18 -3.01
C VAL A 77 14.13 11.48 -2.75
N GLY A 78 14.14 10.14 -2.89
CA GLY A 78 12.97 9.29 -2.69
C GLY A 78 12.80 8.79 -1.26
N ASP A 79 11.72 7.99 -1.05
CA ASP A 79 11.57 7.15 0.13
C ASP A 79 12.02 5.70 -0.15
N PHE A 80 12.20 4.90 0.89
CA PHE A 80 12.72 3.54 0.85
C PHE A 80 11.65 2.46 0.68
N ASP A 81 10.50 2.78 0.09
CA ASP A 81 9.44 1.83 -0.24
C ASP A 81 9.06 1.87 -1.73
N ALA A 82 8.03 1.11 -2.11
CA ALA A 82 7.64 1.00 -3.52
C ALA A 82 7.07 2.30 -4.08
N ASP A 83 6.41 3.14 -3.28
CA ASP A 83 5.91 4.44 -3.73
C ASP A 83 7.09 5.40 -3.93
N GLY A 84 8.01 5.50 -2.97
CA GLY A 84 9.23 6.27 -3.11
C GLY A 84 10.09 5.84 -4.32
N ALA A 85 10.24 4.53 -4.55
CA ALA A 85 10.99 4.02 -5.70
C ALA A 85 10.32 4.35 -7.05
N THR A 86 8.99 4.19 -7.15
CA THR A 86 8.25 4.53 -8.37
C THR A 86 8.21 6.03 -8.61
N SER A 87 8.06 6.84 -7.56
CA SER A 87 8.12 8.31 -7.59
C SER A 87 9.48 8.80 -8.08
N THR A 88 10.56 8.21 -7.54
CA THR A 88 11.94 8.53 -7.94
C THR A 88 12.18 8.20 -9.40
N ALA A 89 11.85 6.96 -9.82
CA ALA A 89 12.04 6.54 -11.20
C ALA A 89 11.22 7.40 -12.19
N LEU A 90 9.97 7.68 -11.87
CA LEU A 90 9.09 8.53 -12.68
C LEU A 90 9.69 9.93 -12.86
N THR A 91 10.11 10.57 -11.77
CA THR A 91 10.63 11.94 -11.79
C THR A 91 11.94 12.02 -12.56
N VAL A 92 12.88 11.10 -12.33
CA VAL A 92 14.15 11.03 -13.07
C VAL A 92 13.92 10.85 -14.56
N LEU A 93 13.05 9.91 -14.95
CA LEU A 93 12.73 9.65 -16.36
C LEU A 93 12.07 10.85 -17.04
N ALA A 94 11.10 11.46 -16.38
CA ALA A 94 10.40 12.62 -16.91
C ALA A 94 11.34 13.81 -17.10
N LEU A 95 12.13 14.16 -16.08
CA LEU A 95 13.08 15.27 -16.17
C LEU A 95 14.14 15.04 -17.24
N ARG A 96 14.70 13.83 -17.33
CA ARG A 96 15.67 13.48 -18.40
C ARG A 96 15.04 13.60 -19.79
N SER A 97 13.81 13.13 -19.96
CA SER A 97 13.11 13.24 -21.25
C SER A 97 12.75 14.69 -21.64
N MET A 98 12.68 15.59 -20.67
CA MET A 98 12.45 17.01 -20.85
C MET A 98 13.76 17.82 -21.04
N GLY A 99 14.90 17.17 -21.09
CA GLY A 99 16.20 17.78 -21.36
C GLY A 99 17.07 18.00 -20.10
N GLY A 100 16.72 17.43 -18.97
CA GLY A 100 17.55 17.41 -17.77
C GLY A 100 18.78 16.54 -17.94
N ALA A 101 19.94 17.17 -18.26
CA ALA A 101 21.20 16.44 -18.49
C ALA A 101 21.87 15.96 -17.21
N ALA A 102 21.65 16.63 -16.09
CA ALA A 102 22.28 16.38 -14.80
C ALA A 102 21.23 16.02 -13.73
N VAL A 103 20.44 14.96 -13.98
CA VAL A 103 19.45 14.44 -13.04
C VAL A 103 19.92 13.12 -12.47
N ASP A 104 20.09 13.08 -11.15
CA ASP A 104 20.48 11.89 -10.38
C ASP A 104 19.51 11.67 -9.21
N TYR A 105 19.68 10.58 -8.46
CA TYR A 105 18.80 10.25 -7.35
C TYR A 105 19.56 9.75 -6.13
N LEU A 106 18.92 9.89 -4.96
CA LEU A 106 19.30 9.30 -3.69
C LEU A 106 18.08 8.65 -3.06
N VAL A 107 18.29 7.51 -2.42
CA VAL A 107 17.31 6.90 -1.53
C VAL A 107 17.93 6.73 -0.16
N PRO A 108 17.31 7.27 0.91
CA PRO A 108 17.80 7.11 2.27
C PRO A 108 17.85 5.63 2.67
N ASN A 109 18.91 5.25 3.39
CA ASN A 109 18.93 3.96 4.06
C ASN A 109 18.14 4.04 5.37
N ARG A 110 17.10 3.22 5.51
CA ARG A 110 16.23 3.19 6.70
C ARG A 110 16.98 3.04 8.02
N PHE A 111 18.10 2.35 8.01
CA PHE A 111 18.85 2.00 9.22
C PHE A 111 19.89 3.06 9.58
N GLU A 112 20.48 3.70 8.59
CA GLU A 112 21.60 4.64 8.73
C GLU A 112 21.14 6.11 8.68
N ASP A 113 20.33 6.47 7.67
CA ASP A 113 19.95 7.86 7.39
C ASP A 113 18.62 8.27 8.04
N GLY A 114 17.79 7.30 8.45
CA GLY A 114 16.45 7.55 8.97
C GLY A 114 15.40 7.71 7.85
N TYR A 115 14.43 8.59 8.07
CA TYR A 115 13.31 8.82 7.16
C TYR A 115 13.40 10.18 6.46
N GLY A 116 13.20 10.19 5.14
CA GLY A 116 13.05 11.39 4.35
C GLY A 116 14.35 12.19 4.18
N LEU A 117 14.19 13.49 3.92
CA LEU A 117 15.33 14.40 3.73
C LEU A 117 15.94 14.78 5.09
N SER A 118 16.81 13.91 5.62
CA SER A 118 17.59 14.19 6.81
C SER A 118 18.82 15.05 6.50
N PRO A 119 19.48 15.67 7.51
CA PRO A 119 20.76 16.34 7.33
C PRO A 119 21.83 15.44 6.68
N GLU A 120 21.89 14.16 7.03
CA GLU A 120 22.82 13.17 6.49
C GLU A 120 22.59 12.94 5.00
N VAL A 121 21.35 12.83 4.56
CA VAL A 121 20.98 12.70 3.15
C VAL A 121 21.34 13.97 2.36
N VAL A 122 21.16 15.14 2.96
CA VAL A 122 21.57 16.43 2.36
C VAL A 122 23.09 16.49 2.19
N GLU A 123 23.87 16.02 3.17
CA GLU A 123 25.35 15.92 3.04
C GLU A 123 25.74 15.03 1.86
N GLN A 124 25.07 13.88 1.69
CA GLN A 124 25.32 12.99 0.55
C GLN A 124 24.96 13.66 -0.79
N ALA A 125 23.84 14.40 -0.86
CA ALA A 125 23.45 15.17 -2.04
C ALA A 125 24.47 16.27 -2.37
N ALA A 126 24.94 17.00 -1.36
CA ALA A 126 25.97 18.03 -1.52
C ALA A 126 27.31 17.44 -2.02
N ALA A 127 27.73 16.29 -1.48
CA ALA A 127 28.94 15.59 -1.93
C ALA A 127 28.87 15.16 -3.41
N ARG A 128 27.65 14.93 -3.94
CA ARG A 128 27.40 14.65 -5.37
C ARG A 128 27.19 15.92 -6.21
N GLY A 129 27.31 17.10 -5.58
CA GLY A 129 27.23 18.40 -6.24
C GLY A 129 25.81 18.85 -6.60
N ALA A 130 24.80 18.42 -5.85
CA ALA A 130 23.43 18.85 -6.05
C ALA A 130 23.28 20.38 -5.90
N GLU A 131 22.47 21.00 -6.74
CA GLU A 131 22.12 22.43 -6.70
C GLU A 131 20.63 22.61 -6.40
N LEU A 132 19.82 21.62 -6.79
CA LEU A 132 18.39 21.53 -6.47
C LEU A 132 18.09 20.12 -5.98
N ILE A 133 17.52 20.03 -4.79
CA ILE A 133 16.94 18.79 -4.26
C ILE A 133 15.44 18.77 -4.57
N VAL A 134 14.95 17.65 -5.10
CA VAL A 134 13.53 17.39 -5.29
C VAL A 134 13.18 16.17 -4.46
N THR A 135 12.43 16.36 -3.37
CA THR A 135 11.94 15.21 -2.62
C THR A 135 10.70 14.63 -3.30
N VAL A 136 10.55 13.32 -3.25
CA VAL A 136 9.38 12.61 -3.75
C VAL A 136 8.93 11.61 -2.70
N ASP A 137 7.64 11.64 -2.36
CA ASP A 137 7.05 10.78 -1.33
C ASP A 137 7.62 11.02 0.09
N ASN A 138 8.24 12.15 0.30
CA ASN A 138 8.77 12.58 1.60
C ASN A 138 9.04 14.09 1.60
N GLY A 139 9.41 14.62 2.76
CA GLY A 139 9.94 15.99 2.85
C GLY A 139 9.03 16.96 3.59
N ILE A 140 7.72 16.69 3.73
CA ILE A 140 6.77 17.63 4.37
C ILE A 140 7.12 17.94 5.84
N SER A 141 7.90 17.11 6.49
CA SER A 141 8.34 17.28 7.88
C SER A 141 9.87 17.46 8.00
N SER A 142 10.58 17.65 6.89
CA SER A 142 12.05 17.66 6.83
C SER A 142 12.67 19.05 7.08
N HIS A 143 12.27 19.72 8.17
CA HIS A 143 12.76 21.06 8.52
C HIS A 143 14.28 21.12 8.60
N ALA A 144 14.90 20.25 9.39
CA ALA A 144 16.36 20.24 9.58
C ALA A 144 17.11 19.96 8.27
N GLY A 145 16.60 19.07 7.42
CA GLY A 145 17.20 18.79 6.11
C GLY A 145 17.14 20.00 5.18
N VAL A 146 16.01 20.71 5.13
CA VAL A 146 15.85 21.93 4.32
C VAL A 146 16.80 23.03 4.82
N ASP A 147 16.92 23.22 6.14
CA ASP A 147 17.82 24.22 6.72
C ASP A 147 19.30 23.92 6.36
N VAL A 148 19.73 22.67 6.41
CA VAL A 148 21.08 22.25 6.02
C VAL A 148 21.29 22.42 4.51
N ALA A 149 20.30 22.11 3.67
CA ALA A 149 20.37 22.34 2.23
C ALA A 149 20.60 23.83 1.90
N HIS A 150 19.85 24.71 2.53
CA HIS A 150 20.01 26.17 2.37
C HIS A 150 21.37 26.66 2.86
N ALA A 151 21.85 26.15 4.01
CA ALA A 151 23.18 26.50 4.50
C ALA A 151 24.30 26.11 3.53
N LYS A 152 24.06 25.12 2.66
CA LYS A 152 24.99 24.69 1.60
C LYS A 152 24.71 25.34 0.23
N GLY A 153 23.77 26.26 0.15
CA GLY A 153 23.41 26.98 -1.08
C GLY A 153 22.57 26.17 -2.06
N MET A 154 21.97 25.06 -1.63
CA MET A 154 21.04 24.26 -2.43
C MET A 154 19.60 24.75 -2.23
N GLN A 155 18.80 24.67 -3.29
CA GLN A 155 17.36 24.88 -3.24
C GLN A 155 16.63 23.53 -3.01
N VAL A 156 15.43 23.60 -2.44
CA VAL A 156 14.63 22.39 -2.15
C VAL A 156 13.20 22.55 -2.69
N LEU A 157 12.77 21.59 -3.48
CA LEU A 157 11.39 21.36 -3.89
C LEU A 157 10.85 20.14 -3.17
N VAL A 158 9.79 20.29 -2.40
CA VAL A 158 9.13 19.18 -1.72
C VAL A 158 7.92 18.71 -2.53
N THR A 159 7.88 17.42 -2.88
CA THR A 159 6.66 16.75 -3.32
C THR A 159 6.35 15.60 -2.37
N ASP A 160 5.16 15.63 -1.78
CA ASP A 160 4.77 14.69 -0.73
C ASP A 160 3.25 14.52 -0.72
N HIS A 161 2.75 13.50 -0.05
CA HIS A 161 1.33 13.27 0.17
C HIS A 161 1.00 13.03 1.66
N HIS A 162 2.00 12.91 2.50
CA HIS A 162 1.83 12.74 3.93
C HIS A 162 1.18 13.97 4.57
N LEU A 163 0.53 13.77 5.71
CA LEU A 163 -0.11 14.86 6.45
C LEU A 163 0.96 15.83 6.98
N PRO A 164 0.80 17.14 6.73
CA PRO A 164 1.72 18.14 7.23
C PRO A 164 1.62 18.26 8.76
N GLY A 165 2.72 18.66 9.40
CA GLY A 165 2.73 19.08 10.78
C GLY A 165 2.09 20.46 11.00
N GLU A 166 2.29 21.05 12.19
CA GLU A 166 1.82 22.40 12.48
C GLU A 166 2.53 23.45 11.64
N THR A 167 3.81 23.24 11.37
CA THR A 167 4.65 24.10 10.53
C THR A 167 5.15 23.35 9.32
N LEU A 168 5.45 24.07 8.26
CA LEU A 168 6.04 23.54 7.03
C LEU A 168 7.53 23.86 6.95
N PRO A 169 8.35 22.99 6.31
CA PRO A 169 9.75 23.32 6.04
C PRO A 169 9.84 24.53 5.10
N ALA A 170 10.92 25.30 5.20
CA ALA A 170 11.12 26.54 4.43
C ALA A 170 11.61 26.26 2.99
N ALA A 171 11.08 25.23 2.32
CA ALA A 171 11.42 24.89 0.95
C ALA A 171 10.94 25.95 -0.04
N GLU A 172 11.61 26.10 -1.20
CA GLU A 172 11.25 27.07 -2.24
C GLU A 172 9.87 26.81 -2.82
N ALA A 173 9.46 25.53 -2.90
CA ALA A 173 8.09 25.17 -3.25
C ALA A 173 7.71 23.84 -2.56
N ILE A 174 6.43 23.69 -2.25
CA ILE A 174 5.85 22.47 -1.66
C ILE A 174 4.59 22.12 -2.44
N VAL A 175 4.56 20.90 -3.00
CA VAL A 175 3.39 20.34 -3.68
C VAL A 175 2.90 19.15 -2.86
N ASN A 176 1.76 19.30 -2.19
CA ASN A 176 1.15 18.25 -1.41
C ASN A 176 -0.38 18.48 -1.36
N PRO A 177 -1.20 17.51 -1.78
CA PRO A 177 -2.65 17.64 -1.79
C PRO A 177 -3.25 17.81 -0.38
N ASN A 178 -2.50 17.44 0.66
CA ASN A 178 -2.92 17.50 2.06
C ASN A 178 -2.52 18.80 2.78
N LEU A 179 -1.94 19.78 2.06
CA LEU A 179 -1.72 21.12 2.62
C LEU A 179 -3.06 21.73 3.08
N ARG A 180 -3.00 22.47 4.18
CA ARG A 180 -4.17 23.14 4.73
C ARG A 180 -4.70 24.17 3.73
N GLY A 181 -5.94 24.00 3.29
CA GLY A 181 -6.59 24.88 2.31
C GLY A 181 -6.36 24.51 0.84
N CYS A 182 -5.56 23.49 0.53
CA CYS A 182 -5.35 23.03 -0.84
C CYS A 182 -6.68 22.65 -1.51
N ALA A 183 -6.94 23.23 -2.69
CA ALA A 183 -8.18 23.04 -3.43
C ALA A 183 -8.27 21.73 -4.21
N PHE A 184 -7.17 20.97 -4.32
CA PHE A 184 -7.17 19.69 -5.05
C PHE A 184 -8.11 18.69 -4.38
N PRO A 185 -9.13 18.17 -5.11
CA PRO A 185 -10.19 17.37 -4.48
C PRO A 185 -9.71 16.03 -3.94
N SER A 186 -8.78 15.34 -4.64
CA SER A 186 -8.24 14.07 -4.18
C SER A 186 -7.18 14.29 -3.09
N LYS A 187 -7.50 13.91 -1.87
CA LYS A 187 -6.56 13.90 -0.74
C LYS A 187 -5.82 12.58 -0.60
N SER A 188 -6.06 11.66 -1.53
CA SER A 188 -5.59 10.29 -1.50
C SER A 188 -4.53 9.97 -2.56
N LEU A 189 -3.94 10.97 -3.23
CA LEU A 189 -2.81 10.69 -4.12
C LEU A 189 -1.68 10.03 -3.34
N ALA A 190 -1.06 9.01 -3.93
CA ALA A 190 0.24 8.50 -3.49
C ALA A 190 1.35 9.47 -3.92
N GLY A 191 2.55 9.34 -3.36
CA GLY A 191 3.70 10.18 -3.72
C GLY A 191 3.98 10.17 -5.23
N VAL A 192 3.91 8.98 -5.88
CA VAL A 192 4.05 8.86 -7.34
C VAL A 192 2.96 9.60 -8.12
N GLY A 193 1.75 9.68 -7.57
CA GLY A 193 0.66 10.46 -8.15
C GLY A 193 0.96 11.95 -8.11
N VAL A 194 1.46 12.47 -6.99
CA VAL A 194 1.88 13.88 -6.86
C VAL A 194 3.00 14.20 -7.83
N ALA A 195 4.04 13.35 -7.89
CA ALA A 195 5.15 13.50 -8.82
C ALA A 195 4.66 13.48 -10.29
N PHE A 196 3.71 12.60 -10.62
CA PHE A 196 3.14 12.53 -11.96
C PHE A 196 2.41 13.83 -12.34
N TYR A 197 1.58 14.37 -11.44
CA TYR A 197 0.89 15.64 -11.67
C TYR A 197 1.86 16.81 -11.84
N LEU A 198 2.94 16.86 -11.05
CA LEU A 198 3.99 17.87 -11.23
C LEU A 198 4.66 17.76 -12.60
N MET A 199 4.97 16.54 -13.06
CA MET A 199 5.58 16.33 -14.38
C MET A 199 4.62 16.69 -15.52
N LEU A 200 3.31 16.45 -15.37
CA LEU A 200 2.29 16.91 -16.33
C LEU A 200 2.27 18.43 -16.44
N ALA A 201 2.29 19.14 -15.29
CA ALA A 201 2.32 20.58 -15.23
C ALA A 201 3.60 21.16 -15.86
N LEU A 202 4.75 20.59 -15.52
CA LEU A 202 6.04 21.00 -16.09
C LEU A 202 6.07 20.82 -17.61
N ARG A 203 5.64 19.66 -18.12
CA ARG A 203 5.56 19.42 -19.56
C ARG A 203 4.66 20.44 -20.25
N ALA A 204 3.51 20.75 -19.66
CA ALA A 204 2.60 21.75 -20.21
C ALA A 204 3.26 23.13 -20.30
N ARG A 205 3.92 23.58 -19.23
CA ARG A 205 4.66 24.85 -19.19
C ARG A 205 5.79 24.90 -20.21
N LEU A 206 6.57 23.82 -20.32
CA LEU A 206 7.67 23.72 -21.29
C LEU A 206 7.16 23.73 -22.74
N ARG A 207 6.03 23.04 -23.02
CA ARG A 207 5.37 23.10 -24.34
C ARG A 207 4.96 24.53 -24.68
N ASP A 208 4.26 25.18 -23.77
CA ASP A 208 3.69 26.53 -24.00
C ASP A 208 4.77 27.61 -24.13
N SER A 209 5.98 27.38 -23.59
CA SER A 209 7.16 28.24 -23.78
C SER A 209 7.97 27.95 -25.06
N GLY A 210 7.59 26.98 -25.87
CA GLY A 210 8.34 26.57 -27.06
C GLY A 210 9.66 25.84 -26.76
N TRP A 211 9.79 25.30 -25.55
CA TRP A 211 11.02 24.66 -25.06
C TRP A 211 11.50 23.49 -25.92
N PHE A 212 10.58 22.63 -26.34
CA PHE A 212 10.89 21.42 -27.09
C PHE A 212 11.38 21.75 -28.50
N GLU A 213 10.73 22.71 -29.16
CA GLU A 213 11.09 23.19 -30.49
C GLU A 213 12.46 23.88 -30.47
N GLN A 214 12.69 24.78 -29.50
CA GLN A 214 13.94 25.54 -29.37
C GLN A 214 15.16 24.62 -29.13
N ARG A 215 14.96 23.47 -28.49
CA ARG A 215 16.02 22.52 -28.17
C ARG A 215 16.05 21.29 -29.07
N ALA A 216 15.21 21.22 -30.07
CA ALA A 216 15.03 20.06 -30.97
C ALA A 216 14.79 18.74 -30.17
N LEU A 217 14.03 18.83 -29.07
CA LEU A 217 13.63 17.70 -28.25
C LEU A 217 12.23 17.24 -28.63
N ALA A 218 12.02 15.92 -28.66
CA ALA A 218 10.69 15.37 -28.78
C ALA A 218 9.93 15.59 -27.46
N MET A 219 8.69 16.12 -27.54
CA MET A 219 7.84 16.25 -26.36
C MET A 219 7.47 14.87 -25.81
N PRO A 220 7.79 14.56 -24.54
CA PRO A 220 7.57 13.23 -23.99
C PRO A 220 6.09 12.90 -23.81
N ASN A 221 5.72 11.65 -24.04
CA ASN A 221 4.41 11.11 -23.71
C ASN A 221 4.41 10.57 -22.28
N LEU A 222 4.03 11.39 -21.31
CA LEU A 222 4.05 11.01 -19.89
C LEU A 222 3.05 9.89 -19.54
N ALA A 223 2.06 9.60 -20.41
CA ALA A 223 1.21 8.42 -20.21
C ALA A 223 2.01 7.11 -20.21
N GLU A 224 3.23 7.10 -20.74
CA GLU A 224 4.14 5.95 -20.68
C GLU A 224 4.62 5.62 -19.26
N LEU A 225 4.49 6.55 -18.33
CA LEU A 225 4.86 6.39 -16.92
C LEU A 225 3.70 5.95 -16.03
N LEU A 226 2.49 5.77 -16.59
CA LEU A 226 1.31 5.36 -15.81
C LEU A 226 1.42 3.94 -15.24
N ASP A 227 2.28 3.10 -15.78
CA ASP A 227 2.61 1.80 -15.18
C ASP A 227 3.31 1.94 -13.81
N LEU A 228 4.22 2.91 -13.68
CA LEU A 228 4.84 3.28 -12.40
C LEU A 228 3.81 3.88 -11.44
N VAL A 229 2.97 4.79 -11.94
CA VAL A 229 1.92 5.42 -11.13
C VAL A 229 0.95 4.38 -10.56
N ALA A 230 0.52 3.41 -11.37
CA ALA A 230 -0.34 2.34 -10.90
C ALA A 230 0.33 1.48 -9.83
N LEU A 231 1.61 1.13 -10.04
CA LEU A 231 2.36 0.30 -9.09
C LEU A 231 2.53 1.00 -7.74
N GLY A 232 3.03 2.24 -7.70
CA GLY A 232 3.23 2.99 -6.46
C GLY A 232 1.90 3.25 -5.74
N THR A 233 0.87 3.75 -6.45
CA THR A 233 -0.46 4.02 -5.87
C THR A 233 -1.07 2.80 -5.17
N VAL A 234 -0.97 1.62 -5.79
CA VAL A 234 -1.53 0.39 -5.19
C VAL A 234 -0.63 -0.13 -4.07
N ALA A 235 0.69 -0.03 -4.21
CA ALA A 235 1.64 -0.53 -3.22
C ALA A 235 1.63 0.29 -1.92
N ASP A 236 1.37 1.59 -1.99
CA ASP A 236 1.23 2.49 -0.85
C ASP A 236 -0.11 2.31 -0.10
N VAL A 237 -1.07 1.59 -0.71
CA VAL A 237 -2.37 1.29 -0.08
C VAL A 237 -3.22 2.54 0.19
N VAL A 238 -3.05 3.59 -0.59
CA VAL A 238 -3.91 4.78 -0.52
C VAL A 238 -5.34 4.47 -0.98
N PRO A 239 -6.35 5.21 -0.48
CA PRO A 239 -7.72 5.09 -0.95
C PRO A 239 -7.83 5.22 -2.47
N LEU A 240 -8.51 4.27 -3.12
CA LEU A 240 -8.80 4.33 -4.54
C LEU A 240 -10.05 5.20 -4.81
N ASP A 241 -9.91 6.50 -4.60
CA ASP A 241 -10.92 7.47 -5.02
C ASP A 241 -11.07 7.52 -6.55
N ALA A 242 -11.99 8.31 -7.07
CA ALA A 242 -12.25 8.36 -8.51
C ALA A 242 -11.00 8.68 -9.33
N ASN A 243 -10.16 9.62 -8.85
CA ASN A 243 -8.94 10.01 -9.55
C ASN A 243 -7.88 8.91 -9.54
N ASN A 244 -7.63 8.28 -8.38
CA ASN A 244 -6.70 7.17 -8.28
C ASN A 244 -7.15 5.95 -9.10
N ARG A 245 -8.47 5.69 -9.18
CA ARG A 245 -9.00 4.62 -10.04
C ARG A 245 -8.68 4.85 -11.52
N ILE A 246 -8.74 6.11 -12.00
CA ILE A 246 -8.32 6.43 -13.38
C ILE A 246 -6.84 6.11 -13.57
N LEU A 247 -5.97 6.61 -12.68
CA LEU A 247 -4.53 6.41 -12.78
C LEU A 247 -4.15 4.92 -12.78
N VAL A 248 -4.70 4.17 -11.82
CA VAL A 248 -4.45 2.72 -11.71
C VAL A 248 -5.01 1.95 -12.91
N TYR A 249 -6.22 2.29 -13.38
CA TYR A 249 -6.83 1.63 -14.54
C TYR A 249 -5.99 1.83 -15.80
N GLN A 250 -5.53 3.06 -16.04
CA GLN A 250 -4.70 3.37 -17.21
C GLN A 250 -3.34 2.68 -17.15
N GLY A 251 -2.71 2.63 -15.98
CA GLY A 251 -1.45 1.91 -15.80
C GLY A 251 -1.61 0.40 -16.00
N LEU A 252 -2.65 -0.20 -15.41
CA LEU A 252 -2.96 -1.62 -15.62
C LEU A 252 -3.18 -1.95 -17.09
N ASN A 253 -3.91 -1.11 -17.83
CA ASN A 253 -4.15 -1.33 -19.25
C ASN A 253 -2.87 -1.26 -20.07
N ARG A 254 -1.93 -0.38 -19.72
CA ARG A 254 -0.61 -0.34 -20.38
C ARG A 254 0.16 -1.63 -20.12
N ILE A 255 0.19 -2.10 -18.87
CA ILE A 255 0.87 -3.34 -18.51
C ILE A 255 0.25 -4.52 -19.26
N ARG A 256 -1.09 -4.63 -19.27
CA ARG A 256 -1.84 -5.68 -19.98
C ARG A 256 -1.58 -5.68 -21.49
N ALA A 257 -1.39 -4.50 -22.06
CA ALA A 257 -1.05 -4.34 -23.50
C ALA A 257 0.43 -4.62 -23.80
N GLY A 258 1.24 -5.04 -22.83
CA GLY A 258 2.68 -5.28 -22.99
C GLY A 258 3.52 -4.02 -23.20
N LYS A 259 2.97 -2.84 -22.87
CA LYS A 259 3.62 -1.52 -23.04
C LYS A 259 4.23 -1.01 -21.73
N CYS A 260 4.49 -1.88 -20.78
CA CYS A 260 5.16 -1.53 -19.54
C CYS A 260 6.67 -1.50 -19.66
N ARG A 261 7.31 -0.87 -18.70
CA ARG A 261 8.77 -0.81 -18.57
C ARG A 261 9.40 -2.20 -18.39
N PRO A 262 10.66 -2.41 -18.84
CA PRO A 262 11.38 -3.66 -18.64
C PRO A 262 11.42 -4.11 -17.17
N GLY A 263 11.61 -3.18 -16.21
CA GLY A 263 11.63 -3.49 -14.79
C GLY A 263 10.30 -4.07 -14.28
N ILE A 264 9.15 -3.50 -14.66
CA ILE A 264 7.83 -4.03 -14.30
C ILE A 264 7.61 -5.40 -14.95
N ARG A 265 8.00 -5.56 -16.20
CA ARG A 265 7.93 -6.84 -16.90
C ARG A 265 8.76 -7.92 -16.22
N ALA A 266 9.97 -7.62 -15.81
CA ALA A 266 10.84 -8.54 -15.10
C ALA A 266 10.25 -8.92 -13.71
N LEU A 267 9.65 -7.98 -12.98
CA LEU A 267 8.94 -8.26 -11.73
C LEU A 267 7.75 -9.21 -11.93
N LEU A 268 6.99 -9.04 -13.02
CA LEU A 268 5.88 -9.95 -13.36
C LEU A 268 6.40 -11.37 -13.67
N GLU A 269 7.51 -11.49 -14.39
CA GLU A 269 8.15 -12.76 -14.71
C GLU A 269 8.56 -13.51 -13.43
N VAL A 270 9.30 -12.88 -12.52
CA VAL A 270 9.73 -13.52 -11.25
C VAL A 270 8.56 -13.76 -10.28
N ALA A 271 7.50 -12.96 -10.36
CA ALA A 271 6.28 -13.14 -9.59
C ALA A 271 5.35 -14.21 -10.18
N ASN A 272 5.68 -14.77 -11.34
CA ASN A 272 4.85 -15.71 -12.09
C ASN A 272 3.42 -15.17 -12.32
N ARG A 273 3.33 -13.94 -12.83
CA ARG A 273 2.06 -13.28 -13.15
C ARG A 273 1.94 -13.03 -14.66
N ASP A 274 0.78 -13.39 -15.23
CA ASP A 274 0.47 -13.05 -16.63
C ASP A 274 0.04 -11.57 -16.70
N ALA A 275 0.83 -10.77 -17.43
CA ALA A 275 0.55 -9.35 -17.61
C ALA A 275 -0.86 -9.09 -18.17
N ARG A 276 -1.37 -9.95 -19.06
CA ARG A 276 -2.68 -9.78 -19.72
C ARG A 276 -3.86 -9.86 -18.77
N GLN A 277 -3.69 -10.54 -17.63
CA GLN A 277 -4.73 -10.78 -16.64
C GLN A 277 -4.54 -9.99 -15.35
N LEU A 278 -3.52 -9.13 -15.33
CA LEU A 278 -3.09 -8.41 -14.14
C LEU A 278 -4.24 -7.61 -13.52
N ALA A 279 -4.46 -7.78 -12.23
CA ALA A 279 -5.37 -6.98 -11.43
C ALA A 279 -4.60 -6.04 -10.47
N ALA A 280 -5.28 -5.05 -9.90
CA ALA A 280 -4.65 -4.15 -8.93
C ALA A 280 -4.03 -4.91 -7.75
N ASN A 281 -4.69 -5.96 -7.27
CA ASN A 281 -4.17 -6.81 -6.19
C ASN A 281 -2.80 -7.43 -6.52
N ASP A 282 -2.50 -7.74 -7.78
CA ASP A 282 -1.19 -8.28 -8.16
C ASP A 282 -0.09 -7.23 -8.00
N LEU A 283 -0.38 -5.95 -8.26
CA LEU A 283 0.56 -4.86 -7.99
C LEU A 283 0.88 -4.76 -6.50
N GLY A 284 -0.15 -4.78 -5.65
CA GLY A 284 0.01 -4.65 -4.20
C GLY A 284 0.56 -5.89 -3.49
N PHE A 285 0.23 -7.10 -3.94
CA PHE A 285 0.57 -8.34 -3.23
C PHE A 285 1.65 -9.19 -3.91
N ALA A 286 1.94 -8.94 -5.20
CA ALA A 286 3.00 -9.64 -5.89
C ALA A 286 4.21 -8.75 -6.21
N LEU A 287 4.02 -7.57 -6.81
CA LEU A 287 5.12 -6.70 -7.22
C LEU A 287 5.62 -5.81 -6.06
N GLY A 288 4.72 -5.08 -5.41
CA GLY A 288 5.05 -4.17 -4.31
C GLY A 288 5.91 -4.81 -3.20
N PRO A 289 5.57 -6.01 -2.70
CA PRO A 289 6.37 -6.66 -1.66
C PRO A 289 7.81 -6.98 -2.06
N ARG A 290 8.10 -7.19 -3.35
CA ARG A 290 9.45 -7.41 -3.86
C ARG A 290 10.28 -6.14 -3.82
N LEU A 291 9.71 -5.02 -4.26
CA LEU A 291 10.34 -3.71 -4.11
C LEU A 291 10.53 -3.37 -2.63
N ASN A 292 9.47 -3.47 -1.83
CA ASN A 292 9.53 -3.15 -0.40
C ASN A 292 10.53 -3.99 0.40
N ALA A 293 10.90 -5.17 -0.08
CA ALA A 293 11.88 -6.03 0.58
C ALA A 293 13.28 -5.39 0.58
N ALA A 294 13.67 -4.69 -0.49
CA ALA A 294 14.93 -3.96 -0.54
C ALA A 294 15.01 -2.90 0.58
N GLY A 295 14.05 -2.00 0.70
CA GLY A 295 14.04 -0.98 1.76
C GLY A 295 13.82 -1.51 3.19
N ARG A 296 13.59 -2.83 3.35
CA ARG A 296 13.48 -3.48 4.67
C ARG A 296 14.72 -4.25 5.09
N LEU A 297 15.48 -4.77 4.14
CA LEU A 297 16.62 -5.67 4.40
C LEU A 297 17.93 -5.17 3.79
N ASP A 298 17.85 -4.26 2.82
CA ASP A 298 18.99 -3.80 2.01
C ASP A 298 18.79 -2.33 1.58
N ASP A 299 19.21 -1.98 0.38
CA ASP A 299 19.16 -0.65 -0.23
C ASP A 299 18.07 -0.60 -1.34
N MET A 300 17.12 0.31 -1.20
CA MET A 300 16.08 0.52 -2.20
C MET A 300 16.60 1.04 -3.54
N SER A 301 17.84 1.50 -3.62
CA SER A 301 18.48 1.90 -4.89
C SER A 301 18.41 0.78 -5.93
N ILE A 302 18.43 -0.49 -5.50
CA ILE A 302 18.22 -1.66 -6.40
C ILE A 302 16.85 -1.60 -7.07
N GLY A 303 15.80 -1.26 -6.30
CA GLY A 303 14.44 -1.11 -6.80
C GLY A 303 14.32 0.05 -7.81
N VAL A 304 14.93 1.20 -7.50
CA VAL A 304 14.95 2.35 -8.42
C VAL A 304 15.73 2.00 -9.69
N ALA A 305 16.90 1.36 -9.58
CA ALA A 305 17.71 0.95 -10.72
C ALA A 305 16.93 -0.02 -11.63
N LEU A 306 16.19 -0.97 -11.06
CA LEU A 306 15.29 -1.85 -11.80
C LEU A 306 14.27 -1.06 -12.62
N LEU A 307 13.60 -0.09 -11.98
CA LEU A 307 12.53 0.70 -12.62
C LEU A 307 13.08 1.69 -13.67
N LEU A 308 14.33 2.11 -13.54
CA LEU A 308 15.01 2.96 -14.52
C LEU A 308 15.60 2.18 -15.70
N SER A 309 15.83 0.87 -15.57
CA SER A 309 16.48 0.07 -16.60
C SER A 309 15.66 0.01 -17.90
N ASP A 310 16.33 0.27 -19.02
CA ASP A 310 15.80 0.08 -20.39
C ASP A 310 16.20 -1.27 -20.98
N ASP A 311 17.15 -1.99 -20.34
CA ASP A 311 17.60 -3.31 -20.74
C ASP A 311 16.88 -4.41 -19.96
N ILE A 312 16.16 -5.28 -20.68
CA ILE A 312 15.41 -6.39 -20.07
C ILE A 312 16.33 -7.43 -19.39
N ALA A 313 17.56 -7.63 -19.88
CA ALA A 313 18.48 -8.58 -19.25
C ALA A 313 18.96 -8.05 -17.89
N GLN A 314 19.34 -6.78 -17.82
CA GLN A 314 19.66 -6.11 -16.56
C GLN A 314 18.45 -6.09 -15.62
N ALA A 315 17.26 -5.76 -16.12
CA ALA A 315 16.04 -5.74 -15.33
C ALA A 315 15.73 -7.11 -14.72
N ARG A 316 15.94 -8.21 -15.45
CA ARG A 316 15.76 -9.57 -14.92
C ARG A 316 16.74 -9.91 -13.80
N MET A 317 18.00 -9.48 -13.89
CA MET A 317 18.98 -9.67 -12.82
C MET A 317 18.50 -8.97 -11.55
N LEU A 318 18.18 -7.67 -11.63
CA LEU A 318 17.71 -6.89 -10.49
C LEU A 318 16.38 -7.41 -9.92
N ALA A 319 15.46 -7.89 -10.76
CA ALA A 319 14.21 -8.49 -10.31
C ALA A 319 14.42 -9.81 -9.56
N ASN A 320 15.40 -10.63 -9.95
CA ASN A 320 15.78 -11.84 -9.22
C ASN A 320 16.38 -11.49 -7.85
N ASP A 321 17.22 -10.46 -7.75
CA ASP A 321 17.79 -10.00 -6.49
C ASP A 321 16.66 -9.54 -5.53
N LEU A 322 15.69 -8.77 -6.03
CA LEU A 322 14.53 -8.34 -5.26
C LEU A 322 13.62 -9.52 -4.84
N ASP A 323 13.47 -10.54 -5.69
CA ASP A 323 12.70 -11.74 -5.34
C ASP A 323 13.41 -12.54 -4.24
N ALA A 324 14.74 -12.67 -4.31
CA ALA A 324 15.54 -13.30 -3.26
C ALA A 324 15.42 -12.55 -1.91
N LEU A 325 15.54 -11.21 -1.93
CA LEU A 325 15.33 -10.38 -0.74
C LEU A 325 13.91 -10.55 -0.17
N ASN A 326 12.89 -10.60 -1.03
CA ASN A 326 11.51 -10.82 -0.58
C ASN A 326 11.29 -12.24 -0.01
N GLN A 327 12.00 -13.23 -0.51
CA GLN A 327 11.98 -14.58 0.05
C GLN A 327 12.62 -14.60 1.44
N THR A 328 13.80 -14.02 1.59
CA THR A 328 14.48 -13.86 2.89
C THR A 328 13.60 -13.11 3.90
N ARG A 329 12.97 -12.02 3.47
CA ARG A 329 12.02 -11.27 4.31
C ARG A 329 10.85 -12.14 4.78
N ARG A 330 10.30 -13.02 3.91
CA ARG A 330 9.22 -13.94 4.28
C ARG A 330 9.67 -14.99 5.28
N GLU A 331 10.87 -15.52 5.15
CA GLU A 331 11.44 -16.47 6.09
C GLU A 331 11.63 -15.85 7.47
N ILE A 332 12.17 -14.64 7.53
CA ILE A 332 12.29 -13.86 8.78
C ILE A 332 10.88 -13.62 9.38
N GLU A 333 9.92 -13.17 8.57
CA GLU A 333 8.54 -12.93 9.01
C GLU A 333 7.91 -14.19 9.61
N GLN A 334 8.08 -15.34 8.97
CA GLN A 334 7.53 -16.61 9.45
C GLN A 334 8.17 -17.03 10.78
N GLY A 335 9.49 -16.93 10.93
CA GLY A 335 10.18 -17.21 12.19
C GLY A 335 9.65 -16.33 13.32
N MET A 336 9.64 -15.02 13.11
CA MET A 336 9.11 -14.05 14.07
C MET A 336 7.64 -14.28 14.41
N GLN A 337 6.83 -14.71 13.44
CA GLN A 337 5.42 -15.01 13.66
C GLN A 337 5.23 -16.24 14.58
N VAL A 338 6.03 -17.28 14.41
CA VAL A 338 6.01 -18.46 15.27
C VAL A 338 6.35 -18.08 16.72
N GLU A 339 7.40 -17.29 16.93
CA GLU A 339 7.81 -16.82 18.24
C GLU A 339 6.72 -15.92 18.89
N ALA A 340 6.15 -14.99 18.11
CA ALA A 340 5.08 -14.13 18.59
C ALA A 340 3.83 -14.93 19.02
N LEU A 341 3.49 -15.99 18.30
CA LEU A 341 2.37 -16.87 18.67
C LEU A 341 2.66 -17.64 19.95
N GLN A 342 3.89 -18.12 20.15
CA GLN A 342 4.30 -18.75 21.41
C GLN A 342 4.18 -17.79 22.60
N LEU A 343 4.55 -16.52 22.42
CA LEU A 343 4.36 -15.49 23.45
C LEU A 343 2.88 -15.26 23.75
N CYS A 344 2.01 -15.22 22.73
CA CYS A 344 0.56 -15.12 22.94
C CYS A 344 -0.01 -16.33 23.68
N ASP A 345 0.40 -17.55 23.31
CA ASP A 345 -0.02 -18.78 23.99
C ASP A 345 0.43 -18.80 25.48
N GLN A 346 1.61 -18.25 25.78
CA GLN A 346 2.06 -18.11 27.17
C GLN A 346 1.21 -17.11 27.94
N LEU A 347 0.85 -15.97 27.32
CA LEU A 347 -0.05 -14.98 27.92
C LEU A 347 -1.43 -15.58 28.21
N GLU A 348 -2.00 -16.35 27.29
CA GLU A 348 -3.29 -17.03 27.47
C GLU A 348 -3.25 -18.08 28.61
N ARG A 349 -2.11 -18.72 28.85
CA ARG A 349 -1.95 -19.69 29.96
C ARG A 349 -1.82 -19.03 31.33
N THR A 350 -1.31 -17.79 31.37
CA THR A 350 -1.05 -17.05 32.60
C THR A 350 -2.20 -16.12 32.98
N SER A 351 -3.04 -15.74 32.04
CA SER A 351 -4.22 -14.88 32.22
C SER A 351 -5.47 -15.55 31.64
N THR A 352 -6.63 -15.23 32.21
CA THR A 352 -7.93 -15.71 31.70
C THR A 352 -8.28 -15.16 30.33
N GLU A 353 -7.70 -14.01 29.96
CA GLU A 353 -7.93 -13.33 28.67
C GLU A 353 -6.66 -12.60 28.21
N LEU A 354 -6.48 -12.49 26.90
CA LEU A 354 -5.43 -11.65 26.31
C LEU A 354 -5.69 -10.16 26.62
N PRO A 355 -4.64 -9.37 26.88
CA PRO A 355 -4.77 -7.92 27.01
C PRO A 355 -5.44 -7.28 25.79
N TYR A 356 -6.18 -6.19 25.97
CA TYR A 356 -6.83 -5.47 24.88
C TYR A 356 -5.81 -4.88 23.88
N GLY A 357 -4.68 -4.37 24.39
CA GLY A 357 -3.54 -3.95 23.59
C GLY A 357 -2.35 -4.88 23.80
N LEU A 358 -1.71 -5.31 22.74
CA LEU A 358 -0.57 -6.22 22.77
C LEU A 358 0.73 -5.46 22.48
N ALA A 359 1.65 -5.41 23.44
CA ALA A 359 3.03 -4.99 23.20
C ALA A 359 3.94 -6.22 23.34
N MET A 360 4.74 -6.47 22.30
CA MET A 360 5.55 -7.67 22.17
C MET A 360 6.98 -7.32 21.80
N TYR A 361 7.93 -8.05 22.35
CA TYR A 361 9.36 -7.89 22.11
C TYR A 361 10.06 -9.23 22.12
N HIS A 362 11.03 -9.36 21.23
CA HIS A 362 11.99 -10.46 21.26
C HIS A 362 13.37 -9.94 20.78
N PRO A 363 14.49 -10.34 21.42
CA PRO A 363 15.82 -9.83 21.09
C PRO A 363 16.31 -10.19 19.68
N GLU A 364 15.77 -11.27 19.09
CA GLU A 364 16.13 -11.72 17.74
C GLU A 364 15.23 -11.12 16.64
N TRP A 365 14.25 -10.28 16.97
CA TRP A 365 13.38 -9.71 15.96
C TRP A 365 14.07 -8.63 15.14
N HIS A 366 13.75 -8.62 13.83
CA HIS A 366 14.33 -7.70 12.87
C HIS A 366 13.51 -6.41 12.76
N GLN A 367 14.15 -5.24 12.96
CA GLN A 367 13.46 -3.95 12.97
C GLN A 367 12.76 -3.60 11.63
N GLY A 368 13.24 -4.08 10.48
CA GLY A 368 12.61 -3.91 9.17
C GLY A 368 11.33 -4.74 8.98
N VAL A 369 11.09 -5.75 9.83
CA VAL A 369 9.99 -6.73 9.69
C VAL A 369 8.94 -6.61 10.78
N VAL A 370 9.24 -5.99 11.94
CA VAL A 370 8.30 -5.87 13.06
C VAL A 370 6.96 -5.23 12.69
N GLY A 371 6.93 -4.30 11.72
CA GLY A 371 5.68 -3.70 11.27
C GLY A 371 4.76 -4.68 10.53
N ILE A 372 5.34 -5.64 9.81
CA ILE A 372 4.59 -6.72 9.15
C ILE A 372 4.10 -7.71 10.20
N LEU A 373 4.98 -8.08 11.15
CA LEU A 373 4.62 -8.94 12.27
C LEU A 373 3.45 -8.36 13.07
N ALA A 374 3.51 -7.07 13.44
CA ALA A 374 2.41 -6.41 14.15
C ALA A 374 1.08 -6.49 13.37
N SER A 375 1.12 -6.34 12.02
CA SER A 375 -0.06 -6.53 11.18
C SER A 375 -0.61 -7.95 11.25
N ARG A 376 0.25 -8.97 11.18
CA ARG A 376 -0.17 -10.39 11.23
C ARG A 376 -0.79 -10.75 12.57
N ILE A 377 -0.19 -10.29 13.66
CA ILE A 377 -0.72 -10.55 15.02
C ILE A 377 -2.04 -9.79 15.21
N LYS A 378 -2.11 -8.53 14.77
CA LYS A 378 -3.36 -7.76 14.76
C LYS A 378 -4.48 -8.47 13.97
N GLU A 379 -4.19 -8.97 12.79
CA GLU A 379 -5.16 -9.71 11.96
C GLU A 379 -5.63 -10.99 12.66
N ARG A 380 -4.71 -11.71 13.30
CA ARG A 380 -5.03 -12.96 14.00
C ARG A 380 -5.84 -12.77 15.27
N PHE A 381 -5.53 -11.76 16.08
CA PHE A 381 -6.15 -11.55 17.40
C PHE A 381 -7.14 -10.38 17.43
N HIS A 382 -7.26 -9.65 16.33
CA HIS A 382 -8.11 -8.45 16.18
C HIS A 382 -7.93 -7.45 17.32
N ARG A 383 -6.66 -7.17 17.65
CA ARG A 383 -6.25 -6.27 18.74
C ARG A 383 -5.22 -5.26 18.24
N PRO A 384 -5.15 -4.06 18.81
CA PRO A 384 -4.01 -3.18 18.60
C PRO A 384 -2.72 -3.88 19.04
N VAL A 385 -1.69 -3.84 18.20
CA VAL A 385 -0.41 -4.53 18.43
C VAL A 385 0.74 -3.58 18.19
N ILE A 386 1.70 -3.58 19.11
CA ILE A 386 3.01 -2.95 18.92
C ILE A 386 4.08 -4.03 19.07
N ALA A 387 4.83 -4.28 18.00
CA ALA A 387 5.96 -5.20 18.01
C ALA A 387 7.28 -4.41 18.04
N PHE A 388 8.20 -4.81 18.91
CA PHE A 388 9.49 -4.16 19.13
C PHE A 388 10.64 -5.06 18.72
N ALA A 389 11.69 -4.44 18.16
CA ALA A 389 12.97 -5.07 17.90
C ALA A 389 14.11 -4.21 18.48
N PRO A 390 15.27 -4.83 18.80
CA PRO A 390 16.43 -4.09 19.26
C PRO A 390 16.96 -3.18 18.13
N ALA A 391 17.42 -1.97 18.52
CA ALA A 391 18.01 -0.99 17.62
C ALA A 391 19.44 -0.59 18.02
N GLY A 392 20.08 -1.37 18.91
CA GLY A 392 21.37 -1.06 19.50
C GLY A 392 21.26 -0.21 20.77
N ASP A 393 22.34 -0.15 21.54
CA ASP A 393 22.52 0.69 22.73
C ASP A 393 21.38 0.62 23.77
N GLY A 394 20.72 -0.54 23.91
CA GLY A 394 19.61 -0.72 24.83
C GLY A 394 18.31 0.00 24.40
N ILE A 395 18.20 0.37 23.14
CA ILE A 395 17.03 1.01 22.56
C ILE A 395 16.20 -0.01 21.78
N LEU A 396 14.87 0.06 21.94
CA LEU A 396 13.89 -0.68 21.15
C LEU A 396 13.18 0.25 20.18
N LYS A 397 13.04 -0.19 18.92
CA LYS A 397 12.14 0.42 17.94
C LYS A 397 10.87 -0.41 17.82
N GLY A 398 9.73 0.23 18.06
CA GLY A 398 8.40 -0.35 17.97
C GLY A 398 7.64 0.07 16.72
N SER A 399 6.87 -0.86 16.17
CA SER A 399 5.92 -0.59 15.08
C SER A 399 4.53 -1.02 15.51
N GLY A 400 3.62 -0.04 15.61
CA GLY A 400 2.24 -0.22 16.02
C GLY A 400 1.30 -0.42 14.83
N ARG A 401 0.29 -1.27 15.02
CA ARG A 401 -0.85 -1.46 14.10
C ARG A 401 -2.13 -1.50 14.89
N SER A 402 -3.13 -0.73 14.45
CA SER A 402 -4.41 -0.59 15.15
C SER A 402 -5.54 -1.35 14.48
N VAL A 403 -6.64 -1.47 15.23
CA VAL A 403 -7.95 -1.93 14.75
C VAL A 403 -8.90 -0.73 14.65
N PRO A 404 -10.02 -0.81 13.88
CA PRO A 404 -11.05 0.22 13.89
C PRO A 404 -11.51 0.51 15.32
N GLY A 405 -11.69 1.80 15.63
CA GLY A 405 -12.10 2.24 16.97
C GLY A 405 -10.96 2.74 17.87
N LEU A 406 -9.70 2.48 17.56
CA LEU A 406 -8.56 3.05 18.27
C LEU A 406 -7.65 3.83 17.31
N HIS A 407 -7.39 5.09 17.59
CA HIS A 407 -6.41 5.91 16.89
C HIS A 407 -5.02 5.71 17.53
N MET A 408 -4.10 5.00 16.86
CA MET A 408 -2.82 4.57 17.44
C MET A 408 -1.96 5.74 17.91
N ARG A 409 -1.83 6.78 17.09
CA ARG A 409 -1.03 7.96 17.45
C ARG A 409 -1.58 8.64 18.70
N ASP A 410 -2.91 8.86 18.77
CA ASP A 410 -3.54 9.52 19.93
C ASP A 410 -3.37 8.68 21.20
N ALA A 411 -3.44 7.36 21.08
CA ALA A 411 -3.17 6.45 22.19
C ALA A 411 -1.73 6.59 22.70
N LEU A 412 -0.74 6.68 21.81
CA LEU A 412 0.65 6.91 22.18
C LEU A 412 0.86 8.31 22.80
N GLU A 413 0.25 9.36 22.24
CA GLU A 413 0.29 10.71 22.79
C GLU A 413 -0.31 10.77 24.18
N ARG A 414 -1.45 10.12 24.40
CA ARG A 414 -2.06 10.01 25.72
C ARG A 414 -1.18 9.25 26.70
N LEU A 415 -0.55 8.18 26.25
CA LEU A 415 0.35 7.38 27.07
C LEU A 415 1.58 8.18 27.50
N ASP A 416 2.15 8.98 26.60
CA ASP A 416 3.29 9.87 26.88
C ASP A 416 2.93 10.98 27.88
N MET A 417 1.74 11.58 27.70
CA MET A 417 1.22 12.58 28.64
C MET A 417 1.02 12.04 30.07
N LEU A 418 0.55 10.79 30.18
CA LEU A 418 0.32 10.14 31.47
C LEU A 418 1.61 9.61 32.12
N ASN A 419 2.61 9.28 31.33
CA ASN A 419 3.86 8.68 31.75
C ASN A 419 5.06 9.39 31.09
N PRO A 420 5.35 10.64 31.47
CA PRO A 420 6.43 11.41 30.85
C PRO A 420 7.78 10.68 30.88
N GLY A 421 8.43 10.59 29.73
CA GLY A 421 9.73 9.92 29.56
C GLY A 421 9.66 8.39 29.46
N LEU A 422 8.47 7.78 29.37
CA LEU A 422 8.32 6.36 29.07
C LEU A 422 8.80 6.03 27.65
N MET A 423 8.48 6.90 26.69
CA MET A 423 8.93 6.82 25.31
C MET A 423 9.96 7.92 25.01
N MET A 424 10.91 7.63 24.13
CA MET A 424 11.91 8.61 23.66
C MET A 424 11.33 9.48 22.54
N LYS A 425 10.61 8.84 21.60
CA LYS A 425 9.91 9.47 20.48
C LYS A 425 8.81 8.57 19.96
N PHE A 426 7.80 9.16 19.38
CA PHE A 426 6.73 8.44 18.66
C PHE A 426 6.16 9.30 17.54
N GLY A 427 5.48 8.67 16.60
CA GLY A 427 4.80 9.34 15.50
C GLY A 427 4.00 8.35 14.68
N GLY A 428 3.14 8.87 13.79
CA GLY A 428 2.32 8.03 12.92
C GLY A 428 0.91 8.57 12.74
N HIS A 429 0.00 7.66 12.42
CA HIS A 429 -1.40 7.92 12.07
C HIS A 429 -2.36 7.01 12.85
N ALA A 430 -3.64 7.07 12.51
CA ALA A 430 -4.69 6.30 13.17
C ALA A 430 -4.42 4.79 13.20
N MET A 431 -3.99 4.20 12.09
CA MET A 431 -3.88 2.75 11.95
C MET A 431 -2.45 2.21 12.10
N ALA A 432 -1.44 3.09 12.06
CA ALA A 432 -0.03 2.69 12.16
C ALA A 432 0.79 3.80 12.82
N ALA A 433 1.70 3.41 13.71
CA ALA A 433 2.62 4.33 14.36
C ALA A 433 3.97 3.67 14.62
N GLY A 434 5.02 4.50 14.73
CA GLY A 434 6.34 4.09 15.16
C GLY A 434 6.70 4.74 16.49
N LEU A 435 7.52 4.08 17.29
CA LEU A 435 8.03 4.63 18.54
C LEU A 435 9.39 4.05 18.90
N SER A 436 10.07 4.72 19.83
CA SER A 436 11.30 4.20 20.42
C SER A 436 11.27 4.35 21.92
N LEU A 437 11.80 3.38 22.65
CA LEU A 437 11.93 3.41 24.09
C LEU A 437 13.21 2.68 24.54
N GLU A 438 13.64 2.93 25.78
CA GLU A 438 14.70 2.16 26.41
C GLU A 438 14.18 0.75 26.74
N GLU A 439 14.98 -0.29 26.47
CA GLU A 439 14.60 -1.69 26.74
C GLU A 439 14.17 -1.92 28.18
N ALA A 440 14.81 -1.25 29.15
CA ALA A 440 14.48 -1.32 30.57
C ALA A 440 13.06 -0.85 30.89
N LYS A 441 12.42 -0.05 30.00
CA LYS A 441 11.06 0.48 30.17
C LYS A 441 10.00 -0.37 29.45
N PHE A 442 10.40 -1.44 28.78
CA PHE A 442 9.46 -2.23 27.97
C PHE A 442 8.32 -2.84 28.77
N ASP A 443 8.60 -3.42 29.93
CA ASP A 443 7.55 -4.06 30.74
C ASP A 443 6.55 -3.04 31.28
N GLU A 444 6.99 -1.86 31.69
CA GLU A 444 6.11 -0.76 32.09
C GLU A 444 5.27 -0.29 30.90
N PHE A 445 5.89 -0.08 29.74
CA PHE A 445 5.16 0.29 28.52
C PHE A 445 4.09 -0.75 28.17
N ARG A 446 4.43 -2.03 28.20
CA ARG A 446 3.50 -3.14 27.90
C ARG A 446 2.27 -3.10 28.79
N GLN A 447 2.48 -2.90 30.08
CA GLN A 447 1.38 -2.81 31.05
C GLN A 447 0.51 -1.58 30.78
N ARG A 448 1.10 -0.40 30.71
CA ARG A 448 0.38 0.87 30.50
C ARG A 448 -0.37 0.93 29.18
N PHE A 449 0.22 0.40 28.11
CA PHE A 449 -0.44 0.31 26.81
C PHE A 449 -1.67 -0.61 26.87
N GLY A 450 -1.54 -1.78 27.52
CA GLY A 450 -2.67 -2.70 27.69
C GLY A 450 -3.82 -2.08 28.50
N GLU A 451 -3.51 -1.38 29.59
CA GLU A 451 -4.48 -0.66 30.44
C GLU A 451 -5.21 0.43 29.63
N LEU A 452 -4.46 1.31 28.95
CA LEU A 452 -5.03 2.42 28.16
C LEU A 452 -5.95 1.92 27.04
N VAL A 453 -5.52 0.89 26.31
CA VAL A 453 -6.35 0.31 25.24
C VAL A 453 -7.61 -0.32 25.81
N GLY A 454 -7.52 -0.96 26.99
CA GLY A 454 -8.67 -1.53 27.69
C GLY A 454 -9.69 -0.49 28.13
N GLU A 455 -9.24 0.73 28.43
CA GLU A 455 -10.12 1.86 28.78
C GLU A 455 -10.79 2.49 27.54
N TRP A 456 -10.09 2.52 26.42
CA TRP A 456 -10.51 3.27 25.23
C TRP A 456 -11.27 2.45 24.21
N LEU A 457 -11.02 1.13 24.15
CA LEU A 457 -11.58 0.27 23.10
C LEU A 457 -12.79 -0.51 23.62
N ASP A 458 -13.94 -0.31 22.98
CA ASP A 458 -15.13 -1.12 23.22
C ASP A 458 -14.83 -2.60 22.91
N PRO A 459 -15.12 -3.55 23.82
CA PRO A 459 -15.00 -4.99 23.57
C PRO A 459 -15.61 -5.46 22.26
N ALA A 460 -16.72 -4.85 21.82
CA ALA A 460 -17.36 -5.16 20.55
C ALA A 460 -16.48 -4.87 19.33
N MET A 461 -15.47 -3.99 19.47
CA MET A 461 -14.50 -3.68 18.40
C MET A 461 -13.39 -4.73 18.28
N LEU A 462 -13.30 -5.67 19.24
CA LEU A 462 -12.34 -6.77 19.21
C LEU A 462 -12.84 -8.00 18.43
N GLU A 463 -14.04 -7.96 17.91
CA GLU A 463 -14.58 -9.01 17.05
C GLU A 463 -14.22 -8.75 15.59
N GLY A 464 -13.70 -9.75 14.91
CA GLY A 464 -13.46 -9.68 13.47
C GLY A 464 -14.79 -9.56 12.70
N VAL A 465 -14.90 -8.60 11.79
CA VAL A 465 -16.09 -8.44 10.94
C VAL A 465 -15.69 -8.64 9.48
N ILE A 466 -16.36 -9.56 8.81
CA ILE A 466 -16.30 -9.70 7.35
C ILE A 466 -17.53 -9.02 6.76
N TRP A 467 -17.29 -7.97 5.99
CA TRP A 467 -18.34 -7.26 5.29
C TRP A 467 -18.68 -7.93 3.96
N SER A 468 -19.95 -8.31 3.81
CA SER A 468 -20.48 -8.89 2.58
C SER A 468 -21.30 -7.87 1.78
N ASP A 469 -21.23 -7.98 0.46
CA ASP A 469 -22.07 -7.26 -0.50
C ASP A 469 -23.43 -7.99 -0.75
N GLY A 470 -23.73 -9.03 0.07
CA GLY A 470 -24.93 -9.84 0.00
C GLY A 470 -24.77 -11.12 -0.82
N GLU A 471 -25.85 -11.88 -0.96
CA GLU A 471 -25.85 -13.11 -1.75
C GLU A 471 -25.87 -12.81 -3.25
N LEU A 472 -25.26 -13.68 -4.04
CA LEU A 472 -25.41 -13.73 -5.48
C LEU A 472 -26.62 -14.60 -5.84
N ALA A 473 -27.39 -14.16 -6.83
CA ALA A 473 -28.42 -15.00 -7.42
C ALA A 473 -27.80 -16.20 -8.14
N MET A 474 -28.55 -17.29 -8.31
CA MET A 474 -28.02 -18.53 -8.89
C MET A 474 -27.39 -18.32 -10.27
N GLN A 475 -28.02 -17.50 -11.11
CA GLN A 475 -27.50 -17.16 -12.44
C GLN A 475 -26.24 -16.28 -12.41
N GLU A 476 -25.96 -15.62 -11.28
CA GLU A 476 -24.77 -14.81 -11.07
C GLU A 476 -23.56 -15.63 -10.62
N LEU A 477 -23.75 -16.88 -10.18
CA LEU A 477 -22.67 -17.80 -9.84
C LEU A 477 -22.03 -18.39 -11.11
N SER A 478 -21.43 -17.54 -11.93
CA SER A 478 -20.98 -17.88 -13.27
C SER A 478 -19.62 -17.27 -13.61
N LEU A 479 -18.94 -17.85 -14.60
CA LEU A 479 -17.67 -17.32 -15.12
C LEU A 479 -17.86 -15.89 -15.66
N ALA A 480 -18.95 -15.62 -16.37
CA ALA A 480 -19.23 -14.30 -16.90
C ALA A 480 -19.34 -13.23 -15.80
N THR A 481 -19.93 -13.58 -14.66
CA THR A 481 -19.99 -12.68 -13.50
C THR A 481 -18.60 -12.47 -12.88
N ALA A 482 -17.79 -13.52 -12.76
CA ALA A 482 -16.42 -13.37 -12.25
C ALA A 482 -15.58 -12.45 -13.14
N GLU A 483 -15.71 -12.58 -14.47
CA GLU A 483 -15.07 -11.68 -15.43
C GLU A 483 -15.59 -10.24 -15.32
N LEU A 484 -16.90 -10.05 -15.22
CA LEU A 484 -17.53 -8.76 -15.02
C LEU A 484 -17.02 -8.06 -13.75
N LEU A 485 -16.86 -8.79 -12.65
CA LEU A 485 -16.34 -8.26 -11.39
C LEU A 485 -14.86 -7.88 -11.52
N ARG A 486 -14.07 -8.70 -12.21
CA ARG A 486 -12.65 -8.39 -12.49
C ARG A 486 -12.51 -7.11 -13.31
N GLU A 487 -13.35 -6.95 -14.33
CA GLU A 487 -13.37 -5.75 -15.19
C GLU A 487 -13.98 -4.53 -14.47
N GLY A 488 -14.84 -4.75 -13.49
CA GLY A 488 -15.48 -3.71 -12.68
C GLY A 488 -14.51 -2.88 -11.83
N GLY A 489 -13.28 -3.35 -11.58
CA GLY A 489 -12.23 -2.64 -10.85
C GLY A 489 -11.65 -1.43 -11.61
N PRO A 490 -10.57 -0.84 -11.09
CA PRO A 490 -9.68 -1.41 -10.06
C PRO A 490 -10.29 -1.38 -8.65
N TRP A 491 -10.14 -2.50 -7.94
CA TRP A 491 -10.52 -2.65 -6.54
C TRP A 491 -9.30 -2.47 -5.63
N GLY A 492 -9.48 -1.92 -4.45
CA GLY A 492 -8.40 -1.70 -3.48
C GLY A 492 -8.87 -0.98 -2.23
N GLN A 493 -7.99 -0.24 -1.59
CA GLN A 493 -8.28 0.47 -0.34
C GLN A 493 -9.43 1.49 -0.53
N ALA A 494 -10.37 1.53 0.41
CA ALA A 494 -11.62 2.30 0.37
C ALA A 494 -12.58 1.99 -0.81
N PHE A 495 -12.16 1.15 -1.75
CA PHE A 495 -12.98 0.64 -2.86
C PHE A 495 -12.82 -0.88 -2.97
N PRO A 496 -13.21 -1.64 -1.91
CA PRO A 496 -12.82 -3.04 -1.75
C PRO A 496 -13.41 -3.95 -2.82
N GLU A 497 -12.66 -4.99 -3.15
CA GLU A 497 -13.13 -6.05 -4.03
C GLU A 497 -14.40 -6.70 -3.45
N PRO A 498 -15.42 -7.01 -4.30
CA PRO A 498 -16.67 -7.58 -3.85
C PRO A 498 -16.48 -8.89 -3.10
N THR A 499 -17.12 -8.96 -1.92
CA THR A 499 -17.19 -10.16 -1.10
C THR A 499 -18.65 -10.52 -0.89
N PHE A 500 -19.00 -11.74 -1.22
CA PHE A 500 -20.36 -12.25 -1.13
C PHE A 500 -20.50 -13.26 -0.01
N ASP A 501 -21.72 -13.52 0.40
CA ASP A 501 -22.03 -14.60 1.33
C ASP A 501 -23.04 -15.57 0.75
N GLY A 502 -23.12 -16.75 1.32
CA GLY A 502 -24.11 -17.76 0.90
C GLY A 502 -23.98 -19.04 1.70
N LYS A 503 -25.04 -19.86 1.61
CA LYS A 503 -25.15 -21.16 2.29
C LYS A 503 -25.01 -22.27 1.28
N PHE A 504 -24.11 -23.19 1.57
CA PHE A 504 -23.72 -24.25 0.64
C PHE A 504 -23.72 -25.62 1.32
N ARG A 505 -24.04 -26.65 0.53
CA ARG A 505 -23.76 -28.04 0.86
C ARG A 505 -22.37 -28.41 0.39
N ILE A 506 -21.58 -29.04 1.26
CA ILE A 506 -20.27 -29.57 0.93
C ILE A 506 -20.44 -30.95 0.32
N LEU A 507 -20.00 -31.13 -0.91
CA LEU A 507 -19.98 -32.41 -1.60
C LEU A 507 -18.63 -33.10 -1.46
N GLN A 508 -17.55 -32.31 -1.47
CA GLN A 508 -16.20 -32.81 -1.31
C GLN A 508 -15.34 -31.77 -0.59
N GLN A 509 -14.47 -32.24 0.27
CA GLN A 509 -13.46 -31.42 0.94
C GLN A 509 -12.13 -32.18 1.00
N ARG A 510 -11.02 -31.50 0.73
CA ARG A 510 -9.67 -32.04 0.82
C ARG A 510 -8.63 -30.95 1.00
N LEU A 511 -7.50 -31.30 1.63
CA LEU A 511 -6.33 -30.42 1.66
C LEU A 511 -5.60 -30.46 0.32
N VAL A 512 -5.11 -29.30 -0.09
CA VAL A 512 -4.20 -29.08 -1.23
C VAL A 512 -2.97 -28.36 -0.69
N GLY A 513 -1.78 -28.92 -0.98
CA GLY A 513 -0.60 -28.51 -0.24
C GLY A 513 -0.76 -28.88 1.24
N GLU A 514 -0.09 -28.16 2.13
CA GLU A 514 -0.09 -28.48 3.57
C GLU A 514 -1.23 -27.83 4.35
N LYS A 515 -1.83 -26.76 3.83
CA LYS A 515 -2.71 -25.87 4.62
C LYS A 515 -3.81 -25.14 3.81
N HIS A 516 -4.15 -25.61 2.62
CA HIS A 516 -5.22 -25.02 1.84
C HIS A 516 -6.37 -26.01 1.72
N LEU A 517 -7.58 -25.58 2.00
CA LEU A 517 -8.78 -26.39 1.89
C LEU A 517 -9.44 -26.18 0.53
N LYS A 518 -9.51 -27.24 -0.28
CA LYS A 518 -10.28 -27.25 -1.51
C LYS A 518 -11.64 -27.89 -1.25
N LEU A 519 -12.70 -27.19 -1.66
CA LEU A 519 -14.08 -27.61 -1.53
C LEU A 519 -14.72 -27.77 -2.90
N MET A 520 -15.66 -28.72 -3.01
CA MET A 520 -16.70 -28.72 -4.03
C MET A 520 -18.03 -28.50 -3.33
N VAL A 521 -18.74 -27.46 -3.71
CA VAL A 521 -19.96 -27.02 -3.02
C VAL A 521 -21.11 -26.79 -3.98
N GLU A 522 -22.33 -26.91 -3.47
CA GLU A 522 -23.58 -26.59 -4.14
C GLU A 522 -24.41 -25.64 -3.28
N PRO A 523 -25.01 -24.54 -3.83
CA PRO A 523 -25.91 -23.69 -3.06
C PRO A 523 -27.06 -24.49 -2.45
N LEU A 524 -27.48 -24.21 -1.20
CA LEU A 524 -28.58 -24.96 -0.54
C LEU A 524 -29.93 -24.83 -1.28
N GLY A 525 -30.13 -23.77 -2.04
CA GLY A 525 -31.31 -23.60 -2.91
C GLY A 525 -31.25 -24.37 -4.22
N GLY A 526 -30.23 -25.22 -4.43
CA GLY A 526 -29.89 -25.84 -5.71
C GLY A 526 -29.07 -24.87 -6.58
N GLY A 527 -28.39 -25.37 -7.60
CA GLY A 527 -27.60 -24.52 -8.50
C GLY A 527 -26.36 -25.21 -9.06
N PRO A 528 -25.39 -24.45 -9.60
CA PRO A 528 -24.20 -25.02 -10.17
C PRO A 528 -23.27 -25.61 -9.08
N LEU A 529 -22.56 -26.66 -9.46
CA LEU A 529 -21.43 -27.15 -8.68
C LEU A 529 -20.26 -26.15 -8.81
N LEU A 530 -19.72 -25.72 -7.68
CA LEU A 530 -18.68 -24.71 -7.63
C LEU A 530 -17.43 -25.23 -6.94
N ASP A 531 -16.30 -24.95 -7.53
CA ASP A 531 -15.00 -25.11 -6.88
C ASP A 531 -14.78 -23.95 -5.89
N GLY A 532 -14.40 -24.29 -4.65
CA GLY A 532 -13.98 -23.32 -3.64
C GLY A 532 -12.57 -23.62 -3.16
N ILE A 533 -11.83 -22.58 -2.79
CA ILE A 533 -10.54 -22.69 -2.14
C ILE A 533 -10.44 -21.70 -0.97
N ALA A 534 -10.08 -22.22 0.20
CA ALA A 534 -9.73 -21.44 1.37
C ALA A 534 -8.24 -21.62 1.66
N PHE A 535 -7.50 -20.51 1.68
CA PHE A 535 -6.06 -20.52 1.94
C PHE A 535 -5.75 -20.48 3.44
N ASN A 536 -4.70 -21.21 3.85
CA ASN A 536 -4.16 -21.20 5.22
C ASN A 536 -5.21 -21.48 6.29
N VAL A 537 -6.03 -22.50 6.08
CA VAL A 537 -7.02 -22.94 7.06
C VAL A 537 -6.33 -23.59 8.28
N ASP A 538 -7.03 -23.60 9.40
CA ASP A 538 -6.61 -24.40 10.56
C ASP A 538 -6.82 -25.89 10.25
N THR A 539 -5.71 -26.60 10.06
CA THR A 539 -5.72 -28.02 9.70
C THR A 539 -6.10 -28.95 10.86
N THR A 540 -6.24 -28.41 12.08
CA THR A 540 -6.81 -29.15 13.21
C THR A 540 -8.35 -29.17 13.16
N LEU A 541 -8.95 -28.22 12.46
CA LEU A 541 -10.40 -28.08 12.27
C LEU A 541 -10.88 -28.57 10.90
N TRP A 542 -10.04 -28.47 9.87
CA TRP A 542 -10.37 -28.80 8.50
C TRP A 542 -9.34 -29.71 7.83
N PRO A 543 -9.76 -30.70 6.99
CA PRO A 543 -11.13 -31.02 6.60
C PRO A 543 -11.91 -31.74 7.73
N ASP A 544 -13.20 -31.44 7.85
CA ASP A 544 -14.10 -32.10 8.80
C ASP A 544 -15.26 -32.77 8.04
N SER A 545 -15.21 -34.09 7.94
CA SER A 545 -16.21 -34.85 7.22
C SER A 545 -17.60 -34.90 7.89
N SER A 546 -17.71 -34.46 9.14
CA SER A 546 -18.99 -34.32 9.84
C SER A 546 -19.78 -33.10 9.39
N VAL A 547 -19.08 -32.05 8.92
CA VAL A 547 -19.69 -30.83 8.41
C VAL A 547 -20.21 -31.07 6.99
N ARG A 548 -21.52 -30.96 6.82
CA ARG A 548 -22.22 -31.15 5.55
C ARG A 548 -22.69 -29.85 4.93
N GLU A 549 -22.95 -28.85 5.74
CA GLU A 549 -23.42 -27.54 5.33
C GLU A 549 -22.53 -26.45 5.92
N VAL A 550 -22.33 -25.40 5.16
CA VAL A 550 -21.44 -24.30 5.52
C VAL A 550 -22.01 -22.98 5.04
N GLU A 551 -21.82 -21.94 5.83
CA GLU A 551 -21.97 -20.57 5.40
C GLU A 551 -20.61 -20.03 5.01
N LEU A 552 -20.50 -19.46 3.82
CA LEU A 552 -19.25 -18.97 3.26
C LEU A 552 -19.30 -17.44 3.09
N ALA A 553 -18.21 -16.77 3.42
CA ALA A 553 -17.87 -15.48 2.85
C ALA A 553 -16.82 -15.70 1.76
N TYR A 554 -17.08 -15.23 0.54
CA TYR A 554 -16.24 -15.53 -0.62
C TYR A 554 -16.16 -14.39 -1.63
N LYS A 555 -15.10 -14.38 -2.41
CA LYS A 555 -14.99 -13.61 -3.65
C LYS A 555 -15.22 -14.55 -4.83
N LEU A 556 -15.86 -14.06 -5.87
CA LEU A 556 -16.05 -14.82 -7.09
C LEU A 556 -14.88 -14.53 -8.05
N ASP A 557 -14.12 -15.55 -8.38
CA ASP A 557 -12.91 -15.39 -9.19
C ASP A 557 -12.88 -16.33 -10.41
N VAL A 558 -12.01 -16.01 -11.34
CA VAL A 558 -11.72 -16.83 -12.53
C VAL A 558 -10.49 -17.68 -12.24
N ASN A 559 -10.69 -18.98 -12.07
CA ASN A 559 -9.60 -19.93 -12.01
C ASN A 559 -9.18 -20.32 -13.43
N GLU A 560 -7.91 -20.12 -13.76
CA GLU A 560 -7.34 -20.55 -15.03
C GLU A 560 -6.27 -21.63 -14.75
N PHE A 561 -6.57 -22.83 -15.17
CA PHE A 561 -5.67 -23.96 -14.99
C PHE A 561 -5.59 -24.79 -16.27
N ARG A 562 -4.38 -24.96 -16.81
CA ARG A 562 -4.09 -25.74 -18.04
C ARG A 562 -4.94 -25.27 -19.23
N GLY A 563 -5.17 -23.98 -19.37
CA GLY A 563 -5.97 -23.39 -20.44
C GLY A 563 -7.49 -23.46 -20.26
N ASN A 564 -7.97 -24.10 -19.21
CA ASN A 564 -9.39 -24.11 -18.86
C ASN A 564 -9.68 -22.95 -17.90
N ARG A 565 -10.77 -22.21 -18.18
CA ARG A 565 -11.25 -21.10 -17.36
C ARG A 565 -12.56 -21.47 -16.71
N ASN A 566 -12.60 -21.45 -15.39
CA ASN A 566 -13.78 -21.79 -14.60
C ASN A 566 -13.99 -20.77 -13.50
N VAL A 567 -15.26 -20.62 -13.08
CA VAL A 567 -15.58 -19.85 -11.88
C VAL A 567 -15.10 -20.58 -10.63
N GLN A 568 -14.55 -19.84 -9.68
CA GLN A 568 -14.09 -20.37 -8.39
C GLN A 568 -14.48 -19.43 -7.25
N LEU A 569 -14.81 -19.99 -6.10
CA LEU A 569 -15.01 -19.25 -4.86
C LEU A 569 -13.66 -19.13 -4.13
N LEU A 570 -13.12 -17.90 -4.02
CA LEU A 570 -12.02 -17.59 -3.11
C LEU A 570 -12.60 -17.35 -1.72
N ILE A 571 -12.58 -18.40 -0.90
CA ILE A 571 -13.23 -18.39 0.41
C ILE A 571 -12.40 -17.59 1.39
N GLN A 572 -13.03 -16.58 1.99
CA GLN A 572 -12.44 -15.71 3.00
C GLN A 572 -12.67 -16.27 4.40
N HIS A 573 -13.83 -16.87 4.63
CA HIS A 573 -14.18 -17.53 5.89
C HIS A 573 -15.28 -18.57 5.70
N LEU A 574 -15.28 -19.56 6.62
CA LEU A 574 -16.25 -20.66 6.64
C LEU A 574 -16.85 -20.76 8.05
N TRP A 575 -18.18 -20.84 8.11
CA TRP A 575 -18.91 -21.16 9.35
C TRP A 575 -19.63 -22.48 9.16
N PRO A 576 -19.24 -23.55 9.91
CA PRO A 576 -19.98 -24.81 9.93
C PRO A 576 -21.44 -24.58 10.37
N ARG A 577 -22.37 -25.32 9.76
CA ARG A 577 -23.80 -25.25 10.07
C ARG A 577 -24.34 -26.61 10.50
#